data_16c0ab3ff240f192d0a933e50a56d201
#
_entry.id   16c0ab3ff240f192d0a933e50a56d201
#
_cell.length_a   1.000
_cell.length_b   1.000
_cell.length_c   1.000
_cell.angle_alpha   90.00
_cell.angle_beta   90.00
_cell.angle_gamma   90.00
#
_symmetry.space_group_name_H-M   'P 1'
#
loop_
_entity.id
_entity.type
_entity.pdbx_description
1 polymer ?
#
loop_
_entity_poly.entity_id
_entity_poly.type
_entity_poly.pdbx_seq_one_letter_code
_entity_poly.pdbx_strand_id
1 'polypeptide(L)'
;MMLNDSGTIGFSINGKSFPATAPIVAKRGDWVEVHYMNEGQMIHPMHLHGMAQIVIAKDGYPLPQPYNADVVDVAPGERFTVLVHADNPGTWVWHCHILNHAEREDGMFGMVTALVVTP
;
A
#
# COMPACT_ATOMS: atom_id res chain seq x y z
N MET A 1 3.75 6.01 0.86
CA MET A 1 2.57 5.68 1.69
C MET A 1 2.96 5.66 3.16
N MET A 2 2.47 6.62 3.89
CA MET A 2 2.58 6.65 5.35
C MET A 2 1.46 5.82 5.96
N LEU A 3 1.81 4.78 6.69
CA LEU A 3 0.87 3.85 7.32
C LEU A 3 0.76 4.19 8.80
N ASN A 4 -0.45 4.31 9.31
CA ASN A 4 -0.68 4.62 10.72
C ASN A 4 -1.92 3.90 11.25
N ASP A 5 -1.93 3.66 12.56
CA ASP A 5 -3.01 2.97 13.27
C ASP A 5 -3.40 3.66 14.58
N SER A 6 -2.82 4.81 14.88
CA SER A 6 -3.02 5.54 16.13
C SER A 6 -3.34 7.01 15.87
N GLY A 7 -3.54 7.77 16.94
CA GLY A 7 -3.94 9.18 16.87
C GLY A 7 -5.43 9.34 16.58
N THR A 8 -5.83 10.57 16.24
CA THR A 8 -7.24 10.93 16.03
C THR A 8 -7.88 10.23 14.83
N ILE A 9 -7.09 9.97 13.77
CA ILE A 9 -7.60 9.38 12.53
C ILE A 9 -7.65 7.85 12.64
N GLY A 10 -6.71 7.22 13.38
CA GLY A 10 -6.63 5.78 13.50
C GLY A 10 -6.03 5.13 12.25
N PHE A 11 -6.66 4.06 11.76
CA PHE A 11 -6.21 3.34 10.57
C PHE A 11 -6.24 4.24 9.33
N SER A 12 -5.07 4.58 8.82
CA SER A 12 -4.93 5.58 7.76
C SER A 12 -3.78 5.30 6.81
N ILE A 13 -3.90 5.85 5.60
CA ILE A 13 -2.83 5.92 4.61
C ILE A 13 -2.65 7.40 4.25
N ASN A 14 -1.41 7.91 4.39
CA ASN A 14 -1.09 9.31 4.14
C ASN A 14 -2.00 10.28 4.93
N GLY A 15 -2.32 9.91 6.17
CA GLY A 15 -3.13 10.74 7.06
C GLY A 15 -4.62 10.73 6.79
N LYS A 16 -5.11 9.84 5.93
CA LYS A 16 -6.53 9.75 5.58
C LYS A 16 -7.03 8.32 5.69
N SER A 17 -8.29 8.18 6.09
CA SER A 17 -8.98 6.89 6.20
C SER A 17 -9.97 6.75 5.05
N PHE A 18 -9.95 5.59 4.37
CA PHE A 18 -10.88 5.33 3.27
C PHE A 18 -12.35 5.58 3.74
N PRO A 19 -13.18 6.26 2.96
CA PRO A 19 -13.04 6.59 1.53
C PRO A 19 -12.31 7.90 1.23
N ALA A 20 -11.75 8.58 2.22
CA ALA A 20 -11.07 9.87 2.03
C ALA A 20 -9.64 9.73 1.48
N THR A 21 -9.09 8.51 1.37
CA THR A 21 -7.76 8.26 0.80
C THR A 21 -7.71 8.66 -0.67
N ALA A 22 -6.57 9.24 -1.09
CA ALA A 22 -6.37 9.61 -2.49
C ALA A 22 -5.88 8.40 -3.30
N PRO A 23 -6.51 8.06 -4.43
CA PRO A 23 -6.01 7.00 -5.30
C PRO A 23 -4.74 7.43 -6.01
N ILE A 24 -3.93 6.43 -6.36
CA ILE A 24 -2.77 6.61 -7.23
C ILE A 24 -3.24 6.35 -8.66
N VAL A 25 -2.93 7.27 -9.58
CA VAL A 25 -3.33 7.15 -10.98
C VAL A 25 -2.09 6.99 -11.85
N ALA A 26 -2.09 5.98 -12.69
CA ALA A 26 -1.00 5.69 -13.63
C ALA A 26 -1.57 5.34 -14.99
N LYS A 27 -0.76 5.52 -16.04
CA LYS A 27 -1.08 5.05 -17.39
C LYS A 27 -0.57 3.63 -17.58
N ARG A 28 -1.25 2.85 -18.40
CA ARG A 28 -0.78 1.54 -18.80
C ARG A 28 0.67 1.60 -19.29
N GLY A 29 1.51 0.75 -18.73
CA GLY A 29 2.94 0.68 -19.03
C GLY A 29 3.83 1.49 -18.10
N ASP A 30 3.27 2.36 -17.26
CA ASP A 30 4.06 3.12 -16.29
C ASP A 30 4.65 2.21 -15.23
N TRP A 31 5.78 2.62 -14.69
CA TRP A 31 6.36 2.07 -13.47
C TRP A 31 6.04 3.01 -12.32
N VAL A 32 5.42 2.45 -11.28
CA VAL A 32 5.05 3.21 -10.08
C VAL A 32 5.99 2.83 -8.96
N GLU A 33 6.72 3.80 -8.41
CA GLU A 33 7.57 3.58 -7.24
C GLU A 33 6.83 4.04 -6.00
N VAL A 34 6.69 3.14 -5.03
CA VAL A 34 6.01 3.43 -3.77
C VAL A 34 6.95 3.18 -2.61
N HIS A 35 7.03 4.16 -1.73
CA HIS A 35 7.75 4.06 -0.47
C HIS A 35 6.75 3.85 0.66
N TYR A 36 6.76 2.66 1.26
CA TYR A 36 6.02 2.42 2.48
C TYR A 36 6.83 2.92 3.68
N MET A 37 6.16 3.58 4.59
CA MET A 37 6.70 3.87 5.91
C MET A 37 5.62 3.65 6.96
N ASN A 38 5.89 2.80 7.94
CA ASN A 38 4.97 2.54 9.03
C ASN A 38 5.34 3.41 10.23
N GLU A 39 4.54 4.44 10.47
CA GLU A 39 4.66 5.30 11.64
C GLU A 39 3.73 4.89 12.79
N GLY A 40 3.00 3.79 12.62
CA GLY A 40 2.09 3.25 13.62
C GLY A 40 2.76 2.32 14.63
N GLN A 41 1.95 1.63 15.39
CA GLN A 41 2.36 0.71 16.46
C GLN A 41 2.10 -0.76 16.12
N MET A 42 1.39 -1.03 15.03
CA MET A 42 1.04 -2.36 14.55
C MET A 42 1.71 -2.66 13.22
N ILE A 43 1.89 -3.94 12.92
CA ILE A 43 2.33 -4.37 11.59
C ILE A 43 1.20 -4.15 10.57
N HIS A 44 1.58 -3.77 9.36
CA HIS A 44 0.63 -3.57 8.25
C HIS A 44 1.07 -4.36 7.04
N PRO A 45 0.46 -5.54 6.80
CA PRO A 45 0.65 -6.30 5.56
C PRO A 45 -0.08 -5.63 4.41
N MET A 46 0.65 -5.02 3.48
CA MET A 46 0.06 -4.28 2.36
C MET A 46 -0.08 -5.14 1.13
N HIS A 47 -1.31 -5.26 0.65
CA HIS A 47 -1.68 -6.06 -0.52
C HIS A 47 -2.23 -5.18 -1.64
N LEU A 48 -1.71 -5.39 -2.86
CA LEU A 48 -2.21 -4.76 -4.09
C LEU A 48 -2.87 -5.82 -4.95
N HIS A 49 -4.09 -5.56 -5.40
CA HIS A 49 -4.78 -6.40 -6.35
C HIS A 49 -4.28 -6.16 -7.78
N GLY A 50 -4.32 -7.19 -8.61
CA GLY A 50 -4.13 -7.11 -10.05
C GLY A 50 -2.68 -7.08 -10.55
N MET A 51 -1.72 -6.71 -9.73
CA MET A 51 -0.30 -6.61 -10.10
C MET A 51 0.58 -6.99 -8.92
N ALA A 52 1.78 -7.48 -9.22
CA ALA A 52 2.77 -7.78 -8.19
C ALA A 52 3.48 -6.51 -7.70
N GLN A 53 3.94 -6.55 -6.47
CA GLN A 53 4.84 -5.55 -5.91
C GLN A 53 6.26 -6.11 -5.97
N ILE A 54 7.18 -5.39 -6.58
CA ILE A 54 8.60 -5.78 -6.63
C ILE A 54 9.32 -5.03 -5.51
N VAL A 55 9.74 -5.74 -4.48
CA VAL A 55 10.46 -5.13 -3.37
C VAL A 55 11.91 -4.92 -3.77
N ILE A 56 12.36 -3.66 -3.80
CA ILE A 56 13.69 -3.29 -4.27
C ILE A 56 14.60 -2.74 -3.17
N ALA A 57 14.03 -2.23 -2.08
CA ALA A 57 14.82 -1.67 -0.97
C ALA A 57 14.08 -1.83 0.36
N LYS A 58 14.85 -1.92 1.43
CA LYS A 58 14.34 -1.93 2.80
C LYS A 58 15.16 -0.97 3.66
N ASP A 59 14.46 -0.11 4.43
CA ASP A 59 15.05 0.87 5.36
C ASP A 59 16.11 1.77 4.70
N GLY A 60 15.89 2.07 3.40
CA GLY A 60 16.79 2.92 2.62
C GLY A 60 17.95 2.19 1.95
N TYR A 61 18.06 0.87 2.13
CA TYR A 61 19.14 0.09 1.54
C TYR A 61 18.62 -0.76 0.38
N PRO A 62 19.23 -0.65 -0.83
CA PRO A 62 18.87 -1.51 -1.95
C PRO A 62 19.07 -2.98 -1.63
N LEU A 63 18.12 -3.81 -2.06
CA LEU A 63 18.24 -5.26 -1.92
C LEU A 63 19.16 -5.81 -3.01
N PRO A 64 20.09 -6.73 -2.67
CA PRO A 64 20.93 -7.40 -3.67
C PRO A 64 20.10 -8.18 -4.69
N GLN A 65 18.95 -8.75 -4.24
CA GLN A 65 18.04 -9.49 -5.10
C GLN A 65 16.62 -9.02 -4.85
N PRO A 66 16.08 -8.12 -5.69
CA PRO A 66 14.66 -7.75 -5.63
C PRO A 66 13.76 -8.99 -5.77
N TYR A 67 12.60 -8.96 -5.14
CA TYR A 67 11.66 -10.08 -5.19
C TYR A 67 10.22 -9.59 -5.35
N ASN A 68 9.39 -10.43 -5.97
CA ASN A 68 7.96 -10.18 -6.10
C ASN A 68 7.24 -10.55 -4.81
N ALA A 69 6.27 -9.74 -4.42
CA ALA A 69 5.44 -9.99 -3.25
C ALA A 69 3.98 -9.65 -3.54
N ASP A 70 3.07 -10.50 -3.10
CA ASP A 70 1.63 -10.18 -3.08
C ASP A 70 1.31 -9.28 -1.89
N VAL A 71 1.96 -9.55 -0.78
CA VAL A 71 1.81 -8.81 0.48
C VAL A 71 3.19 -8.42 0.99
N VAL A 72 3.33 -7.15 1.36
CA VAL A 72 4.54 -6.62 1.99
C VAL A 72 4.22 -6.32 3.44
N ASP A 73 4.86 -7.05 4.37
CA ASP A 73 4.68 -6.86 5.80
C ASP A 73 5.55 -5.71 6.29
N VAL A 74 4.93 -4.59 6.62
CA VAL A 74 5.64 -3.40 7.09
C VAL A 74 5.44 -3.29 8.60
N ALA A 75 6.49 -3.60 9.38
CA ALA A 75 6.46 -3.48 10.83
C ALA A 75 6.66 -2.03 11.27
N PRO A 76 6.31 -1.68 12.51
CA PRO A 76 6.53 -0.32 13.02
C PRO A 76 7.96 0.16 12.82
N GLY A 77 8.12 1.35 12.25
CA GLY A 77 9.40 1.96 11.96
C GLY A 77 10.09 1.47 10.69
N GLU A 78 9.60 0.41 10.06
CA GLU A 78 10.17 -0.10 8.82
C GLU A 78 9.75 0.74 7.61
N ARG A 79 10.64 0.76 6.61
CA ARG A 79 10.39 1.37 5.30
C ARG A 79 10.70 0.36 4.22
N PHE A 80 9.83 0.28 3.22
CA PHE A 80 10.05 -0.54 2.03
C PHE A 80 9.85 0.30 0.79
N THR A 81 10.66 0.08 -0.22
CA THR A 81 10.45 0.63 -1.56
C THR A 81 10.03 -0.49 -2.48
N VAL A 82 8.91 -0.31 -3.16
CA VAL A 82 8.39 -1.28 -4.14
C VAL A 82 8.20 -0.62 -5.49
N LEU A 83 8.38 -1.40 -6.56
CA LEU A 83 8.01 -1.03 -7.91
C LEU A 83 6.78 -1.83 -8.34
N VAL A 84 5.86 -1.16 -9.00
CA VAL A 84 4.69 -1.79 -9.61
C VAL A 84 4.68 -1.43 -11.09
N HIS A 85 4.67 -2.46 -11.95
CA HIS A 85 4.47 -2.25 -13.39
C HIS A 85 2.97 -2.17 -13.65
N ALA A 86 2.49 -0.99 -14.03
CA ALA A 86 1.07 -0.73 -14.27
C ALA A 86 0.66 -1.29 -15.64
N ASP A 87 0.65 -2.60 -15.79
CA ASP A 87 0.38 -3.28 -17.05
C ASP A 87 -1.05 -3.78 -17.21
N ASN A 88 -1.89 -3.60 -16.20
CA ASN A 88 -3.24 -4.13 -16.15
C ASN A 88 -4.23 -2.97 -15.96
N PRO A 89 -4.89 -2.49 -17.03
CA PRO A 89 -5.87 -1.39 -16.90
C PRO A 89 -7.03 -1.76 -15.98
N GLY A 90 -7.46 -0.82 -15.16
CA GLY A 90 -8.57 -1.00 -14.22
C GLY A 90 -8.35 -0.24 -12.92
N THR A 91 -9.26 -0.47 -12.00
CA THR A 91 -9.17 0.07 -10.64
C THR A 91 -8.88 -1.08 -9.68
N TRP A 92 -7.73 -1.01 -9.03
CA TRP A 92 -7.21 -2.10 -8.20
C TRP A 92 -7.11 -1.67 -6.76
N VAL A 93 -7.75 -2.41 -5.86
CA VAL A 93 -7.72 -2.12 -4.43
C VAL A 93 -6.30 -2.33 -3.89
N TRP A 94 -5.86 -1.42 -3.05
CA TRP A 94 -4.57 -1.48 -2.36
C TRP A 94 -4.84 -1.27 -0.88
N HIS A 95 -4.60 -2.30 -0.06
CA HIS A 95 -5.08 -2.27 1.32
C HIS A 95 -4.20 -3.06 2.28
N CYS A 96 -4.31 -2.73 3.57
CA CYS A 96 -3.80 -3.59 4.64
C CYS A 96 -4.61 -4.88 4.68
N HIS A 97 -3.94 -6.04 4.71
CA HIS A 97 -4.60 -7.34 4.67
C HIS A 97 -5.06 -7.85 6.05
N ILE A 98 -4.83 -7.11 7.11
CA ILE A 98 -5.48 -7.36 8.39
C ILE A 98 -6.91 -6.81 8.31
N LEU A 99 -7.91 -7.69 8.35
CA LEU A 99 -9.28 -7.33 7.98
C LEU A 99 -9.87 -6.20 8.82
N ASN A 100 -9.66 -6.21 10.13
CA ASN A 100 -10.18 -5.15 10.99
C ASN A 100 -9.46 -3.79 10.83
N HIS A 101 -8.39 -3.72 10.02
CA HIS A 101 -7.75 -2.46 9.63
C HIS A 101 -8.34 -1.88 8.34
N ALA A 102 -9.07 -2.69 7.57
CA ALA A 102 -9.57 -2.36 6.25
C ALA A 102 -11.05 -2.68 6.03
N GLU A 103 -11.68 -3.37 6.97
CA GLU A 103 -13.09 -3.74 6.90
C GLU A 103 -13.79 -3.59 8.23
N ARG A 104 -15.08 -3.27 8.17
CA ARG A 104 -16.04 -3.31 9.28
C ARG A 104 -17.41 -3.68 8.73
N GLU A 105 -18.45 -3.79 9.57
CA GLU A 105 -19.78 -4.27 9.17
C GLU A 105 -20.37 -3.57 7.94
N ASP A 106 -20.11 -2.28 7.77
CA ASP A 106 -20.63 -1.49 6.65
C ASP A 106 -19.70 -1.41 5.44
N GLY A 107 -18.64 -2.24 5.38
CA GLY A 107 -17.75 -2.37 4.25
C GLY A 107 -16.32 -1.90 4.50
N MET A 108 -15.62 -1.51 3.43
CA MET A 108 -14.22 -1.07 3.51
C MET A 108 -14.08 0.27 4.22
N PHE A 109 -13.05 0.37 5.05
CA PHE A 109 -12.66 1.62 5.72
C PHE A 109 -11.15 1.62 5.99
N GLY A 110 -10.63 2.76 6.47
CA GLY A 110 -9.30 2.84 7.05
C GLY A 110 -8.18 2.72 6.02
N MET A 111 -7.40 1.66 6.12
CA MET A 111 -6.18 1.46 5.34
C MET A 111 -6.47 0.85 3.97
N VAL A 112 -7.27 1.54 3.19
CA VAL A 112 -7.66 1.16 1.83
C VAL A 112 -7.46 2.36 0.90
N THR A 113 -6.82 2.12 -0.23
CA THR A 113 -6.78 3.06 -1.36
C THR A 113 -6.92 2.27 -2.66
N ALA A 114 -6.63 2.89 -3.78
CA ALA A 114 -6.70 2.25 -5.07
C ALA A 114 -5.55 2.68 -5.97
N LEU A 115 -5.14 1.78 -6.85
CA LEU A 115 -4.34 2.09 -8.02
C LEU A 115 -5.25 2.08 -9.23
N VAL A 116 -5.38 3.21 -9.90
CA VAL A 116 -6.16 3.36 -11.12
C VAL A 116 -5.20 3.36 -12.30
N VAL A 117 -5.28 2.33 -13.13
CA VAL A 117 -4.46 2.22 -14.33
C VAL A 117 -5.33 2.55 -15.53
N THR A 118 -5.03 3.66 -16.20
CA THR A 118 -5.76 4.10 -17.40
C THR A 118 -5.24 3.38 -18.65
N PRO A 119 -6.11 3.18 -19.66
CA PRO A 119 -5.71 2.52 -20.90
C PRO A 119 -4.58 3.21 -21.65
#